data_080ef34fc6ec600706d5c0571f232c7e
#
_entry.id   080ef34fc6ec600706d5c0571f232c7e
#
_cell.length_a   1.000
_cell.length_b   1.000
_cell.length_c   1.000
_cell.angle_alpha   90.00
_cell.angle_beta   90.00
_cell.angle_gamma   90.00
#
_symmetry.space_group_name_H-M   'P 1'
#
loop_
_entity.id
_entity.type
_entity.pdbx_description
1 polymer ?
#
loop_
_entity_poly.entity_id
_entity_poly.type
_entity_poly.pdbx_seq_one_letter_code
_entity_poly.pdbx_strand_id
1 'polypeptide(L)'
;MSSRSPTSTPTPSFAWPLLVAYSLLVCALHFGGLQYEIYTRLWWWDLLTHSLSGIGVAAWLCLLPVTPVDATRLVAVPLVVLAIGAGFEVYEFLFKDFYVEWTTAYYAFDTAVDLVVDFLGAAVFTRWYGRRRQSQPSSVLLSSEPAD
;
A
#
# COMPACT_ATOMS: atom_id res chain seq x y z
N MET A 1 28.54 -20.41 16.86
CA MET A 1 27.16 -19.81 16.81
C MET A 1 26.76 -19.73 15.34
N SER A 2 25.96 -20.67 14.87
CA SER A 2 25.51 -20.70 13.47
C SER A 2 24.30 -19.77 13.35
N SER A 3 24.43 -18.65 12.63
CA SER A 3 23.34 -17.73 12.32
C SER A 3 22.44 -18.40 11.26
N ARG A 4 21.32 -18.97 11.70
CA ARG A 4 20.28 -19.42 10.76
C ARG A 4 19.71 -18.20 10.04
N SER A 5 19.97 -18.12 8.75
CA SER A 5 19.27 -17.15 7.87
C SER A 5 17.77 -17.40 7.96
N PRO A 6 16.95 -16.33 8.12
CA PRO A 6 15.50 -16.50 8.14
C PRO A 6 15.04 -17.01 6.77
N THR A 7 14.49 -18.22 6.75
CA THR A 7 13.89 -18.81 5.54
C THR A 7 12.68 -17.98 5.16
N SER A 8 12.76 -17.28 4.04
CA SER A 8 11.62 -16.54 3.48
C SER A 8 10.56 -17.54 3.03
N THR A 9 9.38 -17.52 3.65
CA THR A 9 8.22 -18.27 3.15
C THR A 9 7.88 -17.79 1.74
N PRO A 10 7.77 -18.71 0.76
CA PRO A 10 7.48 -18.33 -0.62
C PRO A 10 6.13 -17.61 -0.70
N THR A 11 6.07 -16.53 -1.49
CA THR A 11 4.83 -15.81 -1.79
C THR A 11 3.92 -16.71 -2.61
N PRO A 12 2.63 -16.89 -2.26
CA PRO A 12 1.72 -17.69 -3.05
C PRO A 12 1.64 -17.19 -4.50
N SER A 13 1.66 -18.07 -5.47
CA SER A 13 1.67 -17.75 -6.91
C SER A 13 0.49 -16.88 -7.35
N PHE A 14 -0.66 -17.02 -6.66
CA PHE A 14 -1.86 -16.21 -6.94
C PHE A 14 -1.78 -14.76 -6.43
N ALA A 15 -0.83 -14.44 -5.55
CA ALA A 15 -0.74 -13.09 -4.97
C ALA A 15 -0.40 -12.02 -6.02
N TRP A 16 0.45 -12.36 -6.97
CA TRP A 16 0.85 -11.43 -8.03
C TRP A 16 -0.31 -11.04 -8.98
N PRO A 17 -1.04 -12.00 -9.59
CA PRO A 17 -2.18 -11.64 -10.45
C PRO A 17 -3.28 -10.91 -9.67
N LEU A 18 -3.51 -11.25 -8.40
CA LEU A 18 -4.46 -10.53 -7.57
C LEU A 18 -4.04 -9.09 -7.33
N LEU A 19 -2.76 -8.85 -7.06
CA LEU A 19 -2.23 -7.50 -6.86
C LEU A 19 -2.29 -6.66 -8.14
N VAL A 20 -1.99 -7.27 -9.30
CA VAL A 20 -2.15 -6.60 -10.60
C VAL A 20 -3.61 -6.23 -10.85
N ALA A 21 -4.54 -7.17 -10.63
CA ALA A 21 -5.98 -6.90 -10.78
C ALA A 21 -6.46 -5.78 -9.84
N TYR A 22 -6.00 -5.78 -8.60
CA TYR A 22 -6.27 -4.72 -7.64
C TYR A 22 -5.74 -3.36 -8.12
N SER A 23 -4.50 -3.31 -8.61
CA SER A 23 -3.90 -2.07 -9.14
C SER A 23 -4.66 -1.53 -10.34
N LEU A 24 -5.09 -2.42 -11.25
CA LEU A 24 -5.92 -2.04 -12.40
C LEU A 24 -7.29 -1.48 -11.95
N LEU A 25 -7.89 -2.07 -10.91
CA LEU A 25 -9.13 -1.56 -10.32
C LEU A 25 -8.92 -0.14 -9.75
N VAL A 26 -7.87 0.09 -8.97
CA VAL A 26 -7.58 1.41 -8.39
C VAL A 26 -7.34 2.44 -9.50
N CYS A 27 -6.56 2.09 -10.53
CA CYS A 27 -6.37 2.94 -11.71
C CYS A 27 -7.72 3.25 -12.41
N ALA A 28 -8.58 2.24 -12.59
CA ALA A 28 -9.89 2.44 -13.21
C ALA A 28 -10.80 3.36 -12.38
N LEU A 29 -10.77 3.25 -11.05
CA LEU A 29 -11.50 4.15 -10.15
C LEU A 29 -10.97 5.58 -10.25
N HIS A 30 -9.65 5.76 -10.27
CA HIS A 30 -9.03 7.08 -10.36
C HIS A 30 -9.33 7.74 -11.71
N PHE A 31 -8.96 7.11 -12.82
CA PHE A 31 -9.17 7.70 -14.16
C PHE A 31 -10.65 7.79 -14.54
N GLY A 32 -11.47 6.82 -14.12
CA GLY A 32 -12.92 6.91 -14.26
C GLY A 32 -13.50 8.05 -13.42
N GLY A 33 -12.99 8.25 -12.21
CA GLY A 33 -13.36 9.38 -11.35
C GLY A 33 -13.10 10.73 -12.01
N LEU A 34 -11.96 10.89 -12.67
CA LEU A 34 -11.63 12.08 -13.45
C LEU A 34 -12.53 12.21 -14.68
N GLN A 35 -12.66 11.15 -15.47
CA GLN A 35 -13.44 11.17 -16.74
C GLN A 35 -14.91 11.49 -16.53
N TYR A 36 -15.52 11.02 -15.44
CA TYR A 36 -16.94 11.20 -15.14
C TYR A 36 -17.20 12.28 -14.09
N GLU A 37 -16.19 13.10 -13.76
CA GLU A 37 -16.27 14.18 -12.79
C GLU A 37 -16.78 13.73 -11.40
N ILE A 38 -16.43 12.50 -10.98
CA ILE A 38 -16.92 11.93 -9.71
C ILE A 38 -16.27 12.67 -8.53
N TYR A 39 -15.03 13.10 -8.65
CA TYR A 39 -14.31 13.89 -7.65
C TYR A 39 -15.04 15.20 -7.26
N THR A 40 -15.71 15.82 -8.21
CA THR A 40 -16.50 17.04 -7.96
C THR A 40 -17.88 16.77 -7.38
N ARG A 41 -18.43 15.57 -7.62
CA ARG A 41 -19.78 15.16 -7.18
C ARG A 41 -19.81 14.48 -5.84
N LEU A 42 -18.76 13.72 -5.49
CA LEU A 42 -18.66 12.90 -4.28
C LEU A 42 -17.40 13.27 -3.50
N TRP A 43 -17.54 14.11 -2.49
CA TRP A 43 -16.44 14.61 -1.67
C TRP A 43 -15.56 13.51 -1.03
N TRP A 44 -16.10 12.32 -0.80
CA TRP A 44 -15.39 11.18 -0.21
C TRP A 44 -14.67 10.31 -1.25
N TRP A 45 -14.86 10.58 -2.55
CA TRP A 45 -14.27 9.75 -3.61
C TRP A 45 -12.76 9.80 -3.61
N ASP A 46 -12.22 10.96 -3.35
CA ASP A 46 -10.78 11.19 -3.24
C ASP A 46 -10.20 10.41 -2.06
N LEU A 47 -10.78 10.51 -0.88
CA LEU A 47 -10.40 9.71 0.29
C LEU A 47 -10.43 8.20 0.02
N LEU A 48 -11.40 7.72 -0.76
CA LEU A 48 -11.48 6.32 -1.14
C LEU A 48 -10.31 5.92 -2.05
N THR A 49 -10.03 6.69 -3.09
CA THR A 49 -8.96 6.39 -4.05
C THR A 49 -7.58 6.45 -3.39
N HIS A 50 -7.33 7.42 -2.51
CA HIS A 50 -6.11 7.49 -1.70
C HIS A 50 -6.00 6.31 -0.74
N SER A 51 -7.05 5.96 0.01
CA SER A 51 -7.04 4.79 0.91
C SER A 51 -6.66 3.50 0.16
N LEU A 52 -7.28 3.27 -0.99
CA LEU A 52 -7.01 2.10 -1.82
C LEU A 52 -5.60 2.13 -2.41
N SER A 53 -5.12 3.31 -2.83
CA SER A 53 -3.76 3.50 -3.33
C SER A 53 -2.73 3.18 -2.26
N GLY A 54 -2.88 3.71 -1.05
CA GLY A 54 -2.02 3.42 0.09
C GLY A 54 -1.95 1.93 0.43
N ILE A 55 -3.10 1.22 0.43
CA ILE A 55 -3.16 -0.23 0.59
C ILE A 55 -2.42 -0.95 -0.55
N GLY A 56 -2.65 -0.55 -1.79
CA GLY A 56 -2.06 -1.17 -2.98
C GLY A 56 -0.54 -1.03 -3.01
N VAL A 57 -0.02 0.17 -2.79
CA VAL A 57 1.43 0.42 -2.75
C VAL A 57 2.08 -0.35 -1.60
N ALA A 58 1.45 -0.38 -0.41
CA ALA A 58 1.93 -1.18 0.72
C ALA A 58 1.95 -2.68 0.38
N ALA A 59 0.96 -3.18 -0.35
CA ALA A 59 0.91 -4.58 -0.79
C ALA A 59 2.07 -4.90 -1.75
N TRP A 60 2.35 -4.04 -2.73
CA TRP A 60 3.53 -4.17 -3.60
C TRP A 60 4.82 -4.21 -2.79
N LEU A 61 5.03 -3.26 -1.90
CA LEU A 61 6.23 -3.18 -1.06
C LEU A 61 6.38 -4.42 -0.16
N CYS A 62 5.27 -4.92 0.41
CA CYS A 62 5.30 -6.12 1.26
C CYS A 62 5.60 -7.42 0.51
N LEU A 63 5.24 -7.51 -0.78
CA LEU A 63 5.50 -8.69 -1.61
C LEU A 63 6.88 -8.67 -2.25
N LEU A 64 7.51 -7.50 -2.38
CA LEU A 64 8.88 -7.41 -2.88
C LEU A 64 9.88 -8.04 -1.89
N PRO A 65 10.88 -8.81 -2.39
CA PRO A 65 11.87 -9.48 -1.54
C PRO A 65 12.85 -8.51 -0.85
N VAL A 66 12.87 -7.26 -1.27
CA VAL A 66 13.77 -6.23 -0.76
C VAL A 66 13.34 -5.62 0.58
N THR A 67 12.11 -5.84 1.01
CA THR A 67 11.62 -5.29 2.28
C THR A 67 11.93 -6.24 3.45
N PRO A 68 12.54 -5.75 4.55
CA PRO A 68 12.78 -6.57 5.74
C PRO A 68 11.49 -7.20 6.29
N VAL A 69 11.58 -8.41 6.85
CA VAL A 69 10.40 -9.16 7.39
C VAL A 69 10.25 -8.94 8.91
N ASP A 70 10.74 -7.85 9.43
CA ASP A 70 10.80 -7.53 10.85
C ASP A 70 9.88 -6.37 11.25
N ALA A 71 10.00 -5.92 12.50
CA ALA A 71 9.26 -4.78 13.03
C ALA A 71 9.54 -3.47 12.25
N THR A 72 10.70 -3.35 11.60
CA THR A 72 11.08 -2.19 10.78
C THR A 72 10.11 -1.99 9.63
N ARG A 73 9.57 -3.08 9.06
CA ARG A 73 8.56 -3.01 7.99
C ARG A 73 7.31 -2.25 8.41
N LEU A 74 6.87 -2.41 9.67
CA LEU A 74 5.66 -1.75 10.18
C LEU A 74 5.75 -0.22 10.12
N VAL A 75 6.95 0.32 10.14
CA VAL A 75 7.21 1.77 10.07
C VAL A 75 7.69 2.17 8.67
N ALA A 76 8.63 1.41 8.10
CA ALA A 76 9.25 1.76 6.84
C ALA A 76 8.26 1.76 5.66
N VAL A 77 7.36 0.75 5.58
CA VAL A 77 6.39 0.68 4.47
C VAL A 77 5.43 1.86 4.47
N PRO A 78 4.74 2.21 5.57
CA PRO A 78 3.89 3.40 5.60
C PRO A 78 4.63 4.70 5.29
N LEU A 79 5.88 4.85 5.72
CA LEU A 79 6.69 6.05 5.42
C LEU A 79 7.07 6.13 3.94
N VAL A 80 7.38 5.00 3.29
CA VAL A 80 7.64 4.97 1.85
C VAL A 80 6.36 5.29 1.07
N VAL A 81 5.20 4.76 1.51
CA VAL A 81 3.90 5.11 0.91
C VAL A 81 3.61 6.60 1.05
N LEU A 82 3.85 7.18 2.22
CA LEU A 82 3.72 8.63 2.45
C LEU A 82 4.60 9.44 1.49
N ALA A 83 5.86 9.02 1.27
CA ALA A 83 6.75 9.69 0.33
C ALA A 83 6.28 9.58 -1.14
N ILE A 84 5.73 8.42 -1.53
CA ILE A 84 5.15 8.21 -2.86
C ILE A 84 3.89 9.07 -3.02
N GLY A 85 3.00 9.10 -2.01
CA GLY A 85 1.82 9.97 -1.99
C GLY A 85 2.18 11.44 -2.14
N ALA A 86 3.18 11.92 -1.38
CA ALA A 86 3.66 13.29 -1.53
C ALA A 86 4.19 13.60 -2.95
N GLY A 87 4.84 12.63 -3.60
CA GLY A 87 5.24 12.75 -5.01
C GLY A 87 4.04 12.82 -5.94
N PHE A 88 2.97 12.09 -5.64
CA PHE A 88 1.72 12.12 -6.40
C PHE A 88 1.01 13.48 -6.26
N GLU A 89 0.96 14.06 -5.05
CA GLU A 89 0.44 15.40 -4.81
C GLU A 89 1.20 16.48 -5.61
N VAL A 90 2.54 16.37 -5.68
CA VAL A 90 3.34 17.26 -6.53
C VAL A 90 2.98 17.07 -8.01
N TYR A 91 2.77 15.84 -8.47
CA TYR A 91 2.30 15.57 -9.82
C TYR A 91 0.93 16.22 -10.08
N GLU A 92 -0.02 16.07 -9.16
CA GLU A 92 -1.33 16.69 -9.28
C GLU A 92 -1.23 18.21 -9.35
N PHE A 93 -0.44 18.80 -8.48
CA PHE A 93 -0.20 20.26 -8.48
C PHE A 93 0.35 20.77 -9.80
N LEU A 94 1.21 20.01 -10.46
CA LEU A 94 1.89 20.46 -11.70
C LEU A 94 1.07 20.17 -12.97
N PHE A 95 0.21 19.17 -12.97
CA PHE A 95 -0.39 18.62 -14.19
C PHE A 95 -1.92 18.57 -14.20
N LYS A 96 -2.58 18.90 -13.09
CA LYS A 96 -4.04 18.92 -13.01
C LYS A 96 -4.54 20.35 -12.77
N ASP A 97 -5.64 20.72 -13.44
CA ASP A 97 -6.15 22.09 -13.43
C ASP A 97 -7.26 22.34 -12.39
N PHE A 98 -7.74 21.30 -11.68
CA PHE A 98 -8.90 21.44 -10.79
C PHE A 98 -8.65 22.27 -9.53
N TYR A 99 -7.40 22.49 -9.15
CA TYR A 99 -7.05 23.39 -8.04
C TYR A 99 -6.98 24.87 -8.43
N VAL A 100 -7.16 25.23 -9.71
CA VAL A 100 -7.06 26.62 -10.19
C VAL A 100 -8.03 27.54 -9.44
N GLU A 101 -9.18 27.01 -9.00
CA GLU A 101 -10.18 27.74 -8.22
C GLU A 101 -9.98 27.62 -6.70
N TRP A 102 -9.01 26.83 -6.25
CA TRP A 102 -8.78 26.57 -4.83
C TRP A 102 -7.84 27.60 -4.21
N THR A 103 -8.08 27.91 -2.94
CA THR A 103 -7.09 28.66 -2.16
C THR A 103 -5.92 27.76 -1.79
N THR A 104 -4.72 28.33 -1.63
CA THR A 104 -3.53 27.58 -1.18
C THR A 104 -3.77 26.86 0.14
N ALA A 105 -4.56 27.46 1.05
CA ALA A 105 -4.89 26.84 2.33
C ALA A 105 -5.78 25.60 2.16
N TYR A 106 -6.76 25.67 1.25
CA TYR A 106 -7.62 24.53 0.96
C TYR A 106 -6.82 23.38 0.32
N TYR A 107 -5.97 23.69 -0.68
CA TYR A 107 -5.11 22.70 -1.31
C TYR A 107 -4.17 22.04 -0.29
N ALA A 108 -3.51 22.83 0.58
CA ALA A 108 -2.63 22.26 1.60
C ALA A 108 -3.36 21.36 2.61
N PHE A 109 -4.62 21.69 2.93
CA PHE A 109 -5.46 20.89 3.81
C PHE A 109 -5.85 19.56 3.14
N ASP A 110 -6.29 19.60 1.89
CA ASP A 110 -6.65 18.45 1.07
C ASP A 110 -5.47 17.48 0.94
N THR A 111 -4.33 17.96 0.45
CA THR A 111 -3.07 17.20 0.41
C THR A 111 -2.71 16.56 1.77
N ALA A 112 -2.85 17.29 2.87
CA ALA A 112 -2.53 16.75 4.18
C ALA A 112 -3.48 15.59 4.57
N VAL A 113 -4.77 15.70 4.25
CA VAL A 113 -5.77 14.65 4.49
C VAL A 113 -5.45 13.42 3.65
N ASP A 114 -5.14 13.60 2.37
CA ASP A 114 -4.83 12.50 1.44
C ASP A 114 -3.58 11.74 1.86
N LEU A 115 -2.53 12.44 2.26
CA LEU A 115 -1.33 11.82 2.81
C LEU A 115 -1.59 11.03 4.10
N VAL A 116 -2.46 11.53 4.98
CA VAL A 116 -2.87 10.81 6.20
C VAL A 116 -3.63 9.54 5.83
N VAL A 117 -4.53 9.60 4.86
CA VAL A 117 -5.35 8.46 4.43
C VAL A 117 -4.50 7.41 3.72
N ASP A 118 -3.55 7.81 2.86
CA ASP A 118 -2.55 6.93 2.25
C ASP A 118 -1.74 6.19 3.32
N PHE A 119 -1.22 6.94 4.28
CA PHE A 119 -0.44 6.39 5.39
C PHE A 119 -1.25 5.39 6.22
N LEU A 120 -2.50 5.71 6.56
CA LEU A 120 -3.38 4.83 7.34
C LEU A 120 -3.72 3.56 6.58
N GLY A 121 -4.03 3.65 5.28
CA GLY A 121 -4.25 2.50 4.41
C GLY A 121 -3.03 1.56 4.39
N ALA A 122 -1.85 2.14 4.22
CA ALA A 122 -0.59 1.40 4.24
C ALA A 122 -0.31 0.75 5.61
N ALA A 123 -0.52 1.47 6.70
CA ALA A 123 -0.29 0.97 8.07
C ALA A 123 -1.23 -0.20 8.41
N VAL A 124 -2.51 -0.09 8.07
CA VAL A 124 -3.50 -1.16 8.26
C VAL A 124 -3.09 -2.40 7.49
N PHE A 125 -2.76 -2.26 6.19
CA PHE A 125 -2.35 -3.40 5.38
C PHE A 125 -1.06 -4.05 5.90
N THR A 126 -0.03 -3.27 6.19
CA THR A 126 1.27 -3.76 6.65
C THR A 126 1.14 -4.53 7.96
N ARG A 127 0.32 -4.01 8.91
CA ARG A 127 0.04 -4.68 10.18
C ARG A 127 -0.73 -5.99 9.97
N TRP A 128 -1.76 -5.99 9.13
CA TRP A 128 -2.53 -7.18 8.80
C TRP A 128 -1.63 -8.24 8.15
N TYR A 129 -0.83 -7.87 7.17
CA TYR A 129 0.09 -8.77 6.47
C TYR A 129 1.14 -9.35 7.41
N GLY A 130 1.72 -8.54 8.31
CA GLY A 130 2.67 -9.00 9.31
C GLY A 130 2.07 -10.05 10.25
N ARG A 131 0.83 -9.82 10.73
CA ARG A 131 0.13 -10.78 11.59
C ARG A 131 -0.13 -12.11 10.87
N ARG A 132 -0.57 -12.07 9.61
CA ARG A 132 -0.82 -13.27 8.81
C ARG A 132 0.44 -14.11 8.62
N ARG A 133 1.59 -13.49 8.41
CA ARG A 133 2.85 -14.19 8.29
C ARG A 133 3.33 -14.85 9.59
N GLN A 134 3.11 -14.19 10.71
CA GLN A 134 3.46 -14.76 12.03
C GLN A 134 2.56 -15.95 12.43
N SER A 135 1.32 -15.98 11.96
CA SER A 135 0.35 -17.02 12.26
C SER A 135 0.51 -18.30 11.42
N GLN A 136 1.44 -18.35 10.44
CA GLN A 136 1.71 -19.57 9.70
C GLN A 136 2.67 -20.47 10.50
N PRO A 137 2.23 -21.66 10.99
CA PRO A 137 3.09 -22.58 11.71
C PRO A 137 4.24 -23.04 10.82
N SER A 138 5.41 -23.21 11.41
CA SER A 138 6.58 -23.82 10.74
C SER A 138 6.32 -25.34 10.56
N SER A 139 5.37 -25.72 9.74
CA SER A 139 4.96 -27.10 9.47
C SER A 139 6.04 -27.93 8.74
N VAL A 140 7.22 -27.35 8.51
CA VAL A 140 8.33 -28.02 7.79
C VAL A 140 9.27 -28.79 8.74
N LEU A 141 9.16 -28.61 10.06
CA LEU A 141 10.12 -29.24 10.99
C LEU A 141 9.70 -30.65 11.50
N LEU A 142 8.50 -31.14 11.17
CA LEU A 142 8.01 -32.43 11.67
C LEU A 142 8.17 -33.59 10.66
N SER A 143 8.67 -33.33 9.45
CA SER A 143 8.86 -34.38 8.41
C SER A 143 10.29 -34.86 8.22
N SER A 144 11.21 -34.50 9.09
CA SER A 144 12.63 -34.92 9.00
C SER A 144 13.11 -35.71 10.22
N GLU A 145 12.23 -36.42 10.91
CA GLU A 145 12.68 -37.44 11.86
C GLU A 145 12.94 -38.75 11.07
N PRO A 146 14.16 -39.24 10.99
CA PRO A 146 14.41 -40.53 10.36
C PRO A 146 13.74 -41.60 11.23
N ALA A 147 12.92 -42.42 10.59
CA ALA A 147 12.43 -43.65 11.22
C ALA A 147 13.64 -44.57 11.44
N ASP A 148 14.03 -44.78 12.69
CA ASP A 148 14.98 -45.80 13.14
C ASP A 148 14.34 -47.18 13.02
#